data_0b1af2c667d21323b8284892895095d1
#
_entry.id   0b1af2c667d21323b8284892895095d1
#
_cell.length_a   1.000
_cell.length_b   1.000
_cell.length_c   1.000
_cell.angle_alpha   90.00
_cell.angle_beta   90.00
_cell.angle_gamma   90.00
#
_symmetry.space_group_name_H-M   'P 1'
#
loop_
_entity.id
_entity.type
_entity.pdbx_description
1 polymer ?
#
loop_
_entity_poly.entity_id
_entity_poly.type
_entity_poly.pdbx_seq_one_letter_code
_entity_poly.pdbx_strand_id
1 'polypeptide(L)'
;MDKIYFISQSTSLSLVIIISLIFAVLGLYHSNKFQGINNYLTANRNIGLFSLTTSLVASALGAWVLFGPAAAATWGGIGAVIGYALGTAFPMIFLIYLGKKIRNEFPKGSSLIEFMRKKFGRSLFKLILLMTIFYMFIFLCAEVTAVAVLINYISGTKLWITALIVLLATLSYTLYGGLRASIFTDNIQMIVITVLILISLSYITSFTGNEFSFSFIEQKNPQLLSRSYIPNYTAGLTFFI
;
A
#
# COMPACT_ATOMS: atom_id res chain seq x y z
N MET A 1 19.90 -26.56 11.32
CA MET A 1 18.60 -26.28 11.95
C MET A 1 17.56 -26.26 10.84
N ASP A 2 16.74 -27.29 10.76
CA ASP A 2 15.65 -27.33 9.79
C ASP A 2 14.64 -26.26 10.16
N LYS A 3 14.34 -25.39 9.19
CA LYS A 3 13.34 -24.33 9.40
C LYS A 3 11.96 -24.99 9.52
N ILE A 4 11.34 -24.87 10.69
CA ILE A 4 9.96 -25.29 10.90
C ILE A 4 9.05 -24.24 10.28
N TYR A 5 8.31 -24.62 9.25
CA TYR A 5 7.33 -23.74 8.60
C TYR A 5 5.94 -23.94 9.22
N PHE A 6 5.13 -22.88 9.22
CA PHE A 6 3.78 -22.91 9.80
C PHE A 6 2.79 -23.70 8.93
N ILE A 7 2.98 -23.64 7.61
CA ILE A 7 2.13 -24.34 6.63
C ILE A 7 2.99 -24.98 5.54
N SER A 8 2.44 -25.98 4.84
CA SER A 8 3.12 -26.62 3.73
C SER A 8 3.22 -25.69 2.51
N GLN A 9 4.24 -25.87 1.67
CA GLN A 9 4.41 -25.09 0.43
C GLN A 9 3.20 -25.25 -0.51
N SER A 10 2.65 -26.47 -0.62
CA SER A 10 1.49 -26.74 -1.47
C SER A 10 0.25 -26.00 -0.98
N THR A 11 -0.02 -26.01 0.32
CA THR A 11 -1.14 -25.26 0.93
C THR A 11 -0.99 -23.75 0.71
N SER A 12 0.21 -23.24 0.94
CA SER A 12 0.51 -21.82 0.73
C SER A 12 0.30 -21.38 -0.72
N LEU A 13 0.83 -22.16 -1.69
CA LEU A 13 0.64 -21.88 -3.10
C LEU A 13 -0.83 -21.95 -3.51
N SER A 14 -1.57 -22.95 -3.04
CA SER A 14 -3.00 -23.05 -3.30
C SER A 14 -3.76 -21.84 -2.79
N LEU A 15 -3.46 -21.36 -1.57
CA LEU A 15 -4.08 -20.16 -1.01
C LEU A 15 -3.75 -18.91 -1.85
N VAL A 16 -2.50 -18.71 -2.21
CA VAL A 16 -2.09 -17.56 -3.04
C VAL A 16 -2.80 -17.60 -4.39
N ILE A 17 -2.85 -18.75 -5.05
CA ILE A 17 -3.52 -18.92 -6.35
C ILE A 17 -5.01 -18.64 -6.21
N ILE A 18 -5.68 -19.24 -5.23
CA ILE A 18 -7.14 -19.09 -5.04
C ILE A 18 -7.49 -17.62 -4.78
N ILE A 19 -6.79 -16.95 -3.85
CA ILE A 19 -7.05 -15.55 -3.53
C ILE A 19 -6.77 -14.68 -4.76
N SER A 20 -5.68 -14.91 -5.45
CA SER A 20 -5.31 -14.17 -6.67
C SER A 20 -6.35 -14.33 -7.77
N LEU A 21 -6.87 -15.56 -7.98
CA LEU A 21 -7.93 -15.84 -8.95
C LEU A 21 -9.25 -15.17 -8.55
N ILE A 22 -9.62 -15.19 -7.27
CA ILE A 22 -10.83 -14.50 -6.79
C ILE A 22 -10.77 -13.02 -7.15
N PHE A 23 -9.68 -12.33 -6.83
CA PHE A 23 -9.53 -10.91 -7.17
C PHE A 23 -9.48 -10.65 -8.67
N ALA A 24 -8.80 -11.51 -9.43
CA ALA A 24 -8.76 -11.40 -10.88
C ALA A 24 -10.18 -11.53 -11.48
N VAL A 25 -10.94 -12.55 -11.08
CA VAL A 25 -12.30 -12.78 -11.56
C VAL A 25 -13.24 -11.64 -11.16
N LEU A 26 -13.19 -11.19 -9.92
CA LEU A 26 -13.99 -10.07 -9.42
C LEU A 26 -13.69 -8.77 -10.18
N GLY A 27 -12.41 -8.46 -10.38
CA GLY A 27 -11.98 -7.29 -11.12
C GLY A 27 -12.40 -7.32 -12.59
N LEU A 28 -12.20 -8.45 -13.26
CA LEU A 28 -12.63 -8.66 -14.65
C LEU A 28 -14.16 -8.63 -14.80
N TYR A 29 -14.89 -9.28 -13.91
CA TYR A 29 -16.35 -9.28 -13.92
C TYR A 29 -16.91 -7.86 -13.76
N HIS A 30 -16.34 -7.07 -12.82
CA HIS A 30 -16.76 -5.69 -12.62
C HIS A 30 -16.45 -4.82 -13.83
N SER A 31 -15.29 -5.01 -14.46
CA SER A 31 -14.86 -4.19 -15.60
C SER A 31 -15.73 -4.40 -16.83
N ASN A 32 -16.26 -5.59 -17.05
CA ASN A 32 -17.15 -5.88 -18.17
C ASN A 32 -18.44 -5.02 -18.19
N LYS A 33 -18.84 -4.50 -17.03
CA LYS A 33 -20.02 -3.62 -16.91
C LYS A 33 -19.75 -2.19 -17.34
N PHE A 34 -18.49 -1.79 -17.45
CA PHE A 34 -18.08 -0.40 -17.64
C PHE A 34 -17.03 -0.28 -18.74
N GLN A 35 -17.50 -0.17 -19.96
CA GLN A 35 -16.64 -0.05 -21.14
C GLN A 35 -16.32 1.41 -21.50
N GLY A 36 -15.31 1.61 -22.32
CA GLY A 36 -14.89 2.89 -22.87
C GLY A 36 -13.73 3.55 -22.14
N ILE A 37 -12.97 4.34 -22.90
CA ILE A 37 -11.69 4.95 -22.45
C ILE A 37 -11.84 5.86 -21.23
N ASN A 38 -12.97 6.56 -21.10
CA ASN A 38 -13.21 7.43 -19.96
C ASN A 38 -13.47 6.64 -18.66
N ASN A 39 -14.13 5.49 -18.75
CA ASN A 39 -14.26 4.58 -17.63
C ASN A 39 -12.89 3.99 -17.23
N TYR A 40 -12.11 3.60 -18.21
CA TYR A 40 -10.79 3.02 -18.01
C TYR A 40 -9.83 4.00 -17.31
N LEU A 41 -9.73 5.24 -17.79
CA LEU A 41 -8.76 6.22 -17.30
C LEU A 41 -9.23 6.99 -16.06
N THR A 42 -10.52 7.34 -15.97
CA THR A 42 -11.02 8.26 -14.94
C THR A 42 -12.29 7.77 -14.24
N ALA A 43 -12.71 6.54 -14.48
CA ALA A 43 -13.97 5.97 -13.98
C ALA A 43 -15.19 6.86 -14.25
N ASN A 44 -15.18 7.60 -15.38
CA ASN A 44 -16.15 8.64 -15.76
C ASN A 44 -16.32 9.73 -14.68
N ARG A 45 -15.40 9.82 -13.71
CA ARG A 45 -15.49 10.72 -12.54
C ARG A 45 -16.78 10.54 -11.73
N ASN A 46 -17.37 9.38 -11.81
CA ASN A 46 -18.62 9.03 -11.14
C ASN A 46 -18.35 7.93 -10.10
N ILE A 47 -17.48 8.23 -9.16
CA ILE A 47 -17.18 7.38 -8.00
C ILE A 47 -17.64 8.12 -6.76
N GLY A 48 -18.41 7.43 -5.91
CA GLY A 48 -18.87 7.99 -4.64
C GLY A 48 -17.69 8.27 -3.69
N LEU A 49 -17.85 9.27 -2.84
CA LEU A 49 -16.81 9.71 -1.90
C LEU A 49 -16.34 8.55 -1.01
N PHE A 50 -17.24 7.75 -0.49
CA PHE A 50 -16.91 6.60 0.35
C PHE A 50 -16.03 5.58 -0.41
N SER A 51 -16.44 5.17 -1.61
CA SER A 51 -15.70 4.21 -2.43
C SER A 51 -14.31 4.74 -2.82
N LEU A 52 -14.19 6.04 -3.12
CA LEU A 52 -12.91 6.65 -3.43
C LEU A 52 -12.00 6.69 -2.19
N THR A 53 -12.55 7.05 -1.03
CA THR A 53 -11.78 7.11 0.22
C THR A 53 -11.28 5.72 0.63
N THR A 54 -12.16 4.71 0.59
CA THR A 54 -11.77 3.33 0.93
C THR A 54 -10.72 2.78 -0.03
N SER A 55 -10.82 3.06 -1.33
CA SER A 55 -9.79 2.67 -2.31
C SER A 55 -8.45 3.36 -2.03
N LEU A 56 -8.44 4.67 -1.76
CA LEU A 56 -7.20 5.40 -1.43
C LEU A 56 -6.55 4.86 -0.16
N VAL A 57 -7.35 4.55 0.87
CA VAL A 57 -6.83 3.96 2.12
C VAL A 57 -6.30 2.54 1.86
N ALA A 58 -7.03 1.70 1.13
CA ALA A 58 -6.59 0.36 0.79
C ALA A 58 -5.27 0.36 0.00
N SER A 59 -5.15 1.28 -0.97
CA SER A 59 -3.92 1.44 -1.75
C SER A 59 -2.73 1.89 -0.90
N ALA A 60 -2.98 2.68 0.15
CA ALA A 60 -1.95 3.11 1.10
C ALA A 60 -1.57 2.02 2.12
N LEU A 61 -2.51 1.12 2.43
CA LEU A 61 -2.34 -0.01 3.36
C LEU A 61 -1.90 -1.29 2.61
N GLY A 62 -0.96 -1.19 1.70
CA GLY A 62 -0.37 -2.33 1.00
C GLY A 62 0.45 -3.25 1.92
N ALA A 63 0.98 -4.34 1.38
CA ALA A 63 1.78 -5.32 2.13
C ALA A 63 3.04 -4.70 2.75
N TRP A 64 3.60 -3.66 2.14
CA TRP A 64 4.74 -2.92 2.67
C TRP A 64 4.50 -2.33 4.06
N VAL A 65 3.26 -1.95 4.41
CA VAL A 65 2.91 -1.39 5.73
C VAL A 65 3.14 -2.39 6.86
N LEU A 66 3.11 -3.68 6.59
CA LEU A 66 3.45 -4.71 7.59
C LEU A 66 4.93 -4.65 8.00
N PHE A 67 5.81 -4.25 7.08
CA PHE A 67 7.26 -4.27 7.30
C PHE A 67 7.84 -2.88 7.56
N GLY A 68 7.43 -1.87 6.80
CA GLY A 68 8.00 -0.52 6.87
C GLY A 68 7.87 0.13 8.23
N PRO A 69 6.66 0.36 8.77
CA PRO A 69 6.49 0.94 10.10
C PRO A 69 7.04 0.07 11.21
N ALA A 70 6.92 -1.27 11.10
CA ALA A 70 7.47 -2.18 12.09
C ALA A 70 9.00 -2.09 12.14
N ALA A 71 9.67 -2.08 10.98
CA ALA A 71 11.11 -1.87 10.90
C ALA A 71 11.50 -0.50 11.47
N ALA A 72 10.77 0.56 11.11
CA ALA A 72 11.01 1.89 11.65
C ALA A 72 10.92 1.91 13.19
N ALA A 73 9.95 1.23 13.76
CA ALA A 73 9.80 1.11 15.21
C ALA A 73 11.01 0.44 15.89
N THR A 74 11.62 -0.56 15.24
CA THR A 74 12.74 -1.32 15.84
C THR A 74 14.03 -0.51 15.95
N TRP A 75 14.29 0.41 15.03
CA TRP A 75 15.52 1.21 15.04
C TRP A 75 15.32 2.66 15.48
N GLY A 76 14.12 3.21 15.32
CA GLY A 76 13.85 4.61 15.65
C GLY A 76 12.76 4.84 16.70
N GLY A 77 12.21 3.76 17.26
CA GLY A 77 11.21 3.81 18.33
C GLY A 77 9.94 4.56 17.95
N ILE A 78 9.26 5.11 18.95
CA ILE A 78 8.00 5.85 18.79
C ILE A 78 8.17 7.07 17.88
N GLY A 79 9.30 7.77 17.98
CA GLY A 79 9.59 8.93 17.12
C GLY A 79 9.58 8.57 15.65
N ALA A 80 10.15 7.42 15.28
CA ALA A 80 10.15 6.91 13.92
C ALA A 80 8.74 6.56 13.41
N VAL A 81 7.92 5.92 14.23
CA VAL A 81 6.53 5.59 13.88
C VAL A 81 5.70 6.86 13.66
N ILE A 82 5.82 7.85 14.54
CA ILE A 82 5.14 9.14 14.39
C ILE A 82 5.62 9.85 13.13
N GLY A 83 6.94 9.89 12.89
CA GLY A 83 7.51 10.49 11.69
C GLY A 83 7.01 9.83 10.42
N TYR A 84 6.96 8.50 10.38
CA TYR A 84 6.40 7.74 9.26
C TYR A 84 4.92 8.10 9.03
N ALA A 85 4.10 8.11 10.07
CA ALA A 85 2.69 8.46 9.98
C ALA A 85 2.48 9.90 9.47
N LEU A 86 3.23 10.86 10.01
CA LEU A 86 3.17 12.26 9.56
C LEU A 86 3.69 12.42 8.13
N GLY A 87 4.78 11.75 7.78
CA GLY A 87 5.35 11.79 6.43
C GLY A 87 4.40 11.26 5.36
N THR A 88 3.61 10.25 5.68
CA THR A 88 2.58 9.71 4.76
C THR A 88 1.32 10.56 4.71
N ALA A 89 0.90 11.17 5.82
CA ALA A 89 -0.30 11.99 5.90
C ALA A 89 -0.11 13.39 5.30
N PHE A 90 1.06 13.99 5.46
CA PHE A 90 1.33 15.37 5.07
C PHE A 90 1.09 15.68 3.58
N PRO A 91 1.54 14.86 2.61
CA PRO A 91 1.22 15.06 1.20
C PRO A 91 -0.29 15.04 0.91
N MET A 92 -1.05 14.23 1.64
CA MET A 92 -2.51 14.15 1.47
C MET A 92 -3.21 15.44 1.94
N ILE A 93 -2.74 16.04 3.03
CA ILE A 93 -3.26 17.33 3.52
C ILE A 93 -3.01 18.43 2.47
N PHE A 94 -1.81 18.48 1.90
CA PHE A 94 -1.52 19.42 0.81
C PHE A 94 -2.41 19.18 -0.40
N LEU A 95 -2.69 17.93 -0.74
CA LEU A 95 -3.53 17.59 -1.89
C LEU A 95 -4.98 18.06 -1.71
N ILE A 96 -5.51 18.11 -0.47
CA ILE A 96 -6.85 18.66 -0.19
C ILE A 96 -6.93 20.12 -0.66
N TYR A 97 -5.93 20.92 -0.31
CA TYR A 97 -5.90 22.34 -0.68
C TYR A 97 -5.58 22.57 -2.15
N LEU A 98 -4.50 21.96 -2.63
CA LEU A 98 -4.03 22.13 -4.01
C LEU A 98 -4.95 21.44 -5.02
N GLY A 99 -5.53 20.30 -4.66
CA GLY A 99 -6.39 19.51 -5.54
C GLY A 99 -7.63 20.31 -6.00
N LYS A 100 -8.26 21.06 -5.10
CA LYS A 100 -9.37 21.94 -5.42
C LYS A 100 -8.95 23.04 -6.40
N LYS A 101 -7.80 23.68 -6.16
CA LYS A 101 -7.25 24.73 -7.02
C LYS A 101 -6.91 24.21 -8.41
N ILE A 102 -6.21 23.06 -8.47
CA ILE A 102 -5.86 22.40 -9.75
C ILE A 102 -7.13 22.02 -10.50
N ARG A 103 -8.14 21.51 -9.82
CA ARG A 103 -9.42 21.13 -10.43
C ARG A 103 -10.15 22.30 -11.04
N ASN A 104 -10.14 23.45 -10.39
CA ASN A 104 -10.75 24.68 -10.90
C ASN A 104 -10.00 25.23 -12.11
N GLU A 105 -8.67 25.20 -12.10
CA GLU A 105 -7.84 25.65 -13.23
C GLU A 105 -7.90 24.66 -14.41
N PHE A 106 -8.13 23.37 -14.15
CA PHE A 106 -8.07 22.31 -15.15
C PHE A 106 -9.24 21.31 -15.05
N PRO A 107 -10.47 21.76 -15.25
CA PRO A 107 -11.68 20.96 -15.02
C PRO A 107 -11.80 19.73 -15.94
N LYS A 108 -11.25 19.79 -17.16
CA LYS A 108 -11.28 18.70 -18.15
C LYS A 108 -10.07 17.78 -18.09
N GLY A 109 -9.05 18.07 -17.28
CA GLY A 109 -7.82 17.29 -17.19
C GLY A 109 -8.05 15.89 -16.63
N SER A 110 -7.34 14.90 -17.16
CA SER A 110 -7.47 13.50 -16.75
C SER A 110 -6.44 13.09 -15.70
N SER A 111 -5.34 13.84 -15.56
CA SER A 111 -4.28 13.53 -14.61
C SER A 111 -3.52 14.78 -14.16
N LEU A 112 -2.86 14.66 -12.99
CA LEU A 112 -1.95 15.70 -12.50
C LEU A 112 -0.79 15.95 -13.47
N ILE A 113 -0.29 14.89 -14.09
CA ILE A 113 0.82 14.97 -15.06
C ILE A 113 0.41 15.77 -16.31
N GLU A 114 -0.83 15.62 -16.76
CA GLU A 114 -1.37 16.44 -17.87
C GLU A 114 -1.48 17.91 -17.49
N PHE A 115 -1.89 18.23 -16.27
CA PHE A 115 -1.87 19.58 -15.72
C PHE A 115 -0.45 20.17 -15.74
N MET A 116 0.55 19.40 -15.28
CA MET A 116 1.95 19.81 -15.31
C MET A 116 2.43 20.14 -16.72
N ARG A 117 2.06 19.33 -17.72
CA ARG A 117 2.38 19.57 -19.12
C ARG A 117 1.84 20.90 -19.62
N LYS A 118 0.58 21.23 -19.29
CA LYS A 118 -0.07 22.48 -19.73
C LYS A 118 0.50 23.71 -19.03
N LYS A 119 0.77 23.60 -17.72
CA LYS A 119 1.17 24.75 -16.92
C LYS A 119 2.67 25.05 -16.98
N PHE A 120 3.51 24.03 -17.01
CA PHE A 120 4.97 24.16 -16.89
C PHE A 120 5.75 23.73 -18.12
N GLY A 121 5.06 23.31 -19.17
CA GLY A 121 5.68 22.97 -20.45
C GLY A 121 6.21 21.55 -20.55
N ARG A 122 6.82 21.25 -21.71
CA ARG A 122 7.16 19.89 -22.14
C ARG A 122 8.37 19.30 -21.37
N SER A 123 9.33 20.13 -21.00
CA SER A 123 10.57 19.65 -20.35
C SER A 123 10.28 19.17 -18.93
N LEU A 124 9.57 19.98 -18.12
CA LEU A 124 9.19 19.59 -16.75
C LEU A 124 8.22 18.40 -16.77
N PHE A 125 7.30 18.36 -17.73
CA PHE A 125 6.44 17.19 -17.91
C PHE A 125 7.20 15.89 -18.09
N LYS A 126 8.24 15.87 -18.98
CA LYS A 126 9.05 14.66 -19.20
C LYS A 126 9.78 14.22 -17.93
N LEU A 127 10.35 15.17 -17.19
CA LEU A 127 11.05 14.89 -15.95
C LEU A 127 10.10 14.27 -14.91
N ILE A 128 8.95 14.92 -14.65
CA ILE A 128 7.96 14.44 -13.68
C ILE A 128 7.40 13.08 -14.11
N LEU A 129 7.15 12.88 -15.40
CA LEU A 129 6.67 11.59 -15.92
C LEU A 129 7.68 10.49 -15.65
N LEU A 130 8.97 10.72 -15.95
CA LEU A 130 10.03 9.75 -15.70
C LEU A 130 10.15 9.42 -14.20
N MET A 131 10.16 10.44 -13.35
CA MET A 131 10.23 10.25 -11.90
C MET A 131 9.01 9.48 -11.38
N THR A 132 7.82 9.78 -11.88
CA THR A 132 6.59 9.08 -11.48
C THR A 132 6.61 7.61 -11.89
N ILE A 133 7.04 7.31 -13.12
CA ILE A 133 7.17 5.91 -13.59
C ILE A 133 8.17 5.15 -12.73
N PHE A 134 9.33 5.75 -12.46
CA PHE A 134 10.37 5.13 -11.66
C PHE A 134 9.90 4.90 -10.20
N TYR A 135 9.26 5.89 -9.60
CA TYR A 135 8.67 5.79 -8.27
C TYR A 135 7.62 4.66 -8.19
N MET A 136 6.68 4.63 -9.14
CA MET A 136 5.65 3.59 -9.18
C MET A 136 6.22 2.20 -9.41
N PHE A 137 7.29 2.09 -10.20
CA PHE A 137 8.00 0.83 -10.40
C PHE A 137 8.64 0.32 -9.10
N ILE A 138 9.35 1.19 -8.38
CA ILE A 138 9.95 0.83 -7.07
C ILE A 138 8.86 0.42 -6.08
N PHE A 139 7.76 1.17 -6.03
CA PHE A 139 6.64 0.87 -5.14
C PHE A 139 6.02 -0.49 -5.46
N LEU A 140 5.78 -0.79 -6.74
CA LEU A 140 5.32 -2.11 -7.17
C LEU A 140 6.28 -3.24 -6.75
N CYS A 141 7.58 -3.04 -6.95
CA CYS A 141 8.59 -4.02 -6.52
C CYS A 141 8.55 -4.24 -5.01
N ALA A 142 8.42 -3.18 -4.21
CA ALA A 142 8.34 -3.26 -2.76
C ALA A 142 7.11 -4.06 -2.30
N GLU A 143 5.93 -3.76 -2.86
CA GLU A 143 4.68 -4.44 -2.51
C GLU A 143 4.72 -5.93 -2.88
N VAL A 144 5.14 -6.26 -4.10
CA VAL A 144 5.24 -7.66 -4.54
C VAL A 144 6.26 -8.43 -3.72
N THR A 145 7.39 -7.79 -3.40
CA THR A 145 8.43 -8.41 -2.56
C THR A 145 7.93 -8.63 -1.15
N ALA A 146 7.19 -7.69 -0.56
CA ALA A 146 6.62 -7.82 0.78
C ALA A 146 5.71 -9.05 0.89
N VAL A 147 4.79 -9.22 -0.07
CA VAL A 147 3.93 -10.42 -0.13
C VAL A 147 4.77 -11.69 -0.27
N ALA A 148 5.73 -11.69 -1.18
CA ALA A 148 6.57 -12.86 -1.43
C ALA A 148 7.41 -13.25 -0.21
N VAL A 149 7.97 -12.28 0.51
CA VAL A 149 8.74 -12.49 1.75
C VAL A 149 7.84 -13.06 2.84
N LEU A 150 6.63 -12.53 3.03
CA LEU A 150 5.68 -13.05 4.00
C LEU A 150 5.36 -14.52 3.73
N ILE A 151 5.01 -14.86 2.50
CA ILE A 151 4.70 -16.23 2.10
C ILE A 151 5.90 -17.16 2.24
N ASN A 152 7.08 -16.70 1.86
CA ASN A 152 8.32 -17.47 2.08
C ASN A 152 8.57 -17.74 3.56
N TYR A 153 8.36 -16.74 4.42
CA TYR A 153 8.58 -16.86 5.85
C TYR A 153 7.68 -17.93 6.48
N ILE A 154 6.40 -17.99 6.09
CA ILE A 154 5.43 -18.93 6.70
C ILE A 154 5.46 -20.32 6.09
N SER A 155 5.93 -20.50 4.85
CA SER A 155 5.82 -21.77 4.11
C SER A 155 7.10 -22.25 3.42
N GLY A 156 8.15 -21.42 3.36
CA GLY A 156 9.35 -21.72 2.58
C GLY A 156 9.16 -21.66 1.06
N THR A 157 8.03 -21.19 0.56
CA THR A 157 7.77 -21.03 -0.89
C THR A 157 8.77 -20.05 -1.51
N LYS A 158 9.29 -20.37 -2.68
CA LYS A 158 10.26 -19.52 -3.39
C LYS A 158 9.65 -18.16 -3.70
N LEU A 159 10.37 -17.08 -3.39
CA LEU A 159 9.92 -15.69 -3.54
C LEU A 159 9.36 -15.38 -4.93
N TRP A 160 10.10 -15.78 -5.98
CA TRP A 160 9.74 -15.47 -7.36
C TRP A 160 8.42 -16.11 -7.81
N ILE A 161 8.06 -17.30 -7.26
CA ILE A 161 6.81 -18.00 -7.60
C ILE A 161 5.63 -17.19 -7.09
N THR A 162 5.66 -16.80 -5.82
CA THR A 162 4.62 -15.95 -5.22
C THR A 162 4.52 -14.61 -5.94
N ALA A 163 5.66 -13.97 -6.17
CA ALA A 163 5.73 -12.69 -6.88
C ALA A 163 5.09 -12.77 -8.27
N LEU A 164 5.40 -13.80 -9.04
CA LEU A 164 4.87 -13.99 -10.38
C LEU A 164 3.35 -14.21 -10.37
N ILE A 165 2.83 -15.04 -9.47
CA ILE A 165 1.39 -15.32 -9.36
C ILE A 165 0.64 -14.03 -9.03
N VAL A 166 1.07 -13.30 -8.01
CA VAL A 166 0.41 -12.07 -7.57
C VAL A 166 0.49 -11.00 -8.66
N LEU A 167 1.65 -10.83 -9.29
CA LEU A 167 1.85 -9.85 -10.36
C LEU A 167 0.94 -10.14 -11.57
N LEU A 168 0.91 -11.39 -12.05
CA LEU A 168 0.08 -11.77 -13.20
C LEU A 168 -1.41 -11.60 -12.91
N ALA A 169 -1.86 -11.98 -11.72
CA ALA A 169 -3.25 -11.81 -11.32
C ALA A 169 -3.64 -10.32 -11.28
N THR A 170 -2.83 -9.49 -10.62
CA THR A 170 -3.07 -8.04 -10.52
C THR A 170 -3.04 -7.38 -11.89
N LEU A 171 -2.07 -7.74 -12.72
CA LEU A 171 -1.91 -7.20 -14.06
C LEU A 171 -3.13 -7.53 -14.95
N SER A 172 -3.67 -8.75 -14.84
CA SER A 172 -4.79 -9.21 -15.67
C SER A 172 -6.03 -8.32 -15.53
N TYR A 173 -6.50 -8.03 -14.32
CA TYR A 173 -7.67 -7.20 -14.14
C TYR A 173 -7.39 -5.70 -14.26
N THR A 174 -6.18 -5.25 -13.92
CA THR A 174 -5.81 -3.84 -14.02
C THR A 174 -5.66 -3.40 -15.47
N LEU A 175 -5.00 -4.19 -16.32
CA LEU A 175 -4.87 -3.92 -17.74
C LEU A 175 -6.21 -3.93 -18.47
N TYR A 176 -7.10 -4.82 -18.09
CA TYR A 176 -8.41 -4.94 -18.73
C TYR A 176 -9.41 -3.89 -18.21
N GLY A 177 -9.47 -3.70 -16.90
CA GLY A 177 -10.51 -2.89 -16.25
C GLY A 177 -10.11 -1.48 -15.86
N GLY A 178 -8.83 -1.16 -15.90
CA GLY A 178 -8.29 0.16 -15.56
C GLY A 178 -8.63 0.63 -14.15
N LEU A 179 -8.76 1.94 -13.99
CA LEU A 179 -8.99 2.59 -12.69
C LEU A 179 -10.26 2.07 -11.98
N ARG A 180 -11.32 1.80 -12.73
CA ARG A 180 -12.59 1.40 -12.14
C ARG A 180 -12.55 -0.01 -11.52
N ALA A 181 -11.86 -0.94 -12.18
CA ALA A 181 -11.64 -2.27 -11.64
C ALA A 181 -10.74 -2.22 -10.40
N SER A 182 -9.68 -1.42 -10.42
CA SER A 182 -8.80 -1.23 -9.27
C SER A 182 -9.57 -0.70 -8.06
N ILE A 183 -10.35 0.38 -8.21
CA ILE A 183 -11.17 0.93 -7.11
C ILE A 183 -12.14 -0.13 -6.55
N PHE A 184 -12.73 -0.94 -7.40
CA PHE A 184 -13.65 -1.99 -6.95
C PHE A 184 -12.93 -3.07 -6.14
N THR A 185 -11.79 -3.56 -6.61
CA THR A 185 -10.99 -4.54 -5.87
C THR A 185 -10.42 -3.98 -4.57
N ASP A 186 -9.98 -2.72 -4.57
CA ASP A 186 -9.50 -2.03 -3.37
C ASP A 186 -10.58 -1.94 -2.29
N ASN A 187 -11.83 -1.66 -2.67
CA ASN A 187 -12.95 -1.60 -1.73
C ASN A 187 -13.20 -2.96 -1.05
N ILE A 188 -13.06 -4.05 -1.79
CA ILE A 188 -13.16 -5.40 -1.22
C ILE A 188 -11.97 -5.67 -0.32
N GLN A 189 -10.76 -5.34 -0.75
CA GLN A 189 -9.54 -5.47 0.04
C GLN A 189 -9.64 -4.68 1.34
N MET A 190 -10.19 -3.46 1.32
CA MET A 190 -10.36 -2.65 2.51
C MET A 190 -11.25 -3.33 3.57
N ILE A 191 -12.31 -4.04 3.15
CA ILE A 191 -13.15 -4.82 4.07
C ILE A 191 -12.30 -5.93 4.72
N VAL A 192 -11.55 -6.68 3.91
CA VAL A 192 -10.68 -7.76 4.40
C VAL A 192 -9.61 -7.21 5.34
N ILE A 193 -8.94 -6.13 4.98
CA ILE A 193 -7.93 -5.46 5.81
C ILE A 193 -8.53 -5.03 7.15
N THR A 194 -9.71 -4.42 7.13
CA THR A 194 -10.39 -3.98 8.37
C THR A 194 -10.69 -5.15 9.29
N VAL A 195 -11.22 -6.25 8.75
CA VAL A 195 -11.50 -7.47 9.53
C VAL A 195 -10.21 -8.05 10.12
N LEU A 196 -9.13 -8.12 9.33
CA LEU A 196 -7.84 -8.63 9.81
C LEU A 196 -7.24 -7.76 10.91
N ILE A 197 -7.35 -6.43 10.80
CA ILE A 197 -6.90 -5.50 11.85
C ILE A 197 -7.69 -5.72 13.13
N LEU A 198 -9.02 -5.86 13.05
CA LEU A 198 -9.87 -6.10 14.22
C LEU A 198 -9.56 -7.45 14.89
N ILE A 199 -9.36 -8.51 14.10
CA ILE A 199 -8.95 -9.82 14.62
C ILE A 199 -7.59 -9.72 15.30
N SER A 200 -6.60 -9.07 14.65
CA SER A 200 -5.26 -8.92 15.22
C SER A 200 -5.28 -8.12 16.52
N LEU A 201 -6.07 -7.04 16.57
CA LEU A 201 -6.22 -6.23 17.77
C LEU A 201 -6.87 -7.02 18.91
N SER A 202 -7.95 -7.76 18.61
CA SER A 202 -8.63 -8.63 19.57
C SER A 202 -7.70 -9.73 20.09
N TYR A 203 -6.89 -10.33 19.22
CA TYR A 203 -5.92 -11.36 19.61
C TYR A 203 -4.85 -10.77 20.53
N ILE A 204 -4.27 -9.63 20.19
CA ILE A 204 -3.26 -8.96 21.01
C ILE A 204 -3.82 -8.62 22.39
N THR A 205 -4.99 -8.02 22.47
CA THR A 205 -5.62 -7.66 23.76
C THR A 205 -5.96 -8.87 24.62
N SER A 206 -6.35 -10.00 24.01
CA SER A 206 -6.68 -11.22 24.74
C SER A 206 -5.45 -11.98 25.22
N PHE A 207 -4.34 -11.95 24.44
CA PHE A 207 -3.14 -12.73 24.74
C PHE A 207 -2.18 -12.02 25.67
N THR A 208 -2.10 -10.69 25.59
CA THR A 208 -1.19 -9.88 26.42
C THR A 208 -1.84 -9.46 27.76
N GLY A 209 -3.13 -9.76 27.94
CA GLY A 209 -3.90 -9.23 29.06
C GLY A 209 -3.90 -7.70 29.04
N ASN A 210 -4.06 -7.07 30.18
CA ASN A 210 -3.89 -5.60 30.29
C ASN A 210 -2.41 -5.16 30.26
N GLU A 211 -1.48 -6.10 30.07
CA GLU A 211 -0.04 -5.86 29.96
C GLU A 211 0.40 -5.58 28.52
N PHE A 212 -0.38 -4.84 27.76
CA PHE A 212 0.15 -4.10 26.62
C PHE A 212 1.04 -2.99 27.18
N SER A 213 2.01 -3.40 27.98
CA SER A 213 2.90 -2.47 28.65
C SER A 213 4.15 -2.32 27.80
N PHE A 214 4.52 -1.11 27.56
CA PHE A 214 5.82 -0.75 27.02
C PHE A 214 6.95 -1.16 28.00
N SER A 215 6.64 -1.79 29.14
CA SER A 215 7.58 -2.20 30.18
C SER A 215 8.70 -3.09 29.65
N PHE A 216 8.43 -3.97 28.70
CA PHE A 216 9.48 -4.80 28.10
C PHE A 216 10.45 -3.96 27.26
N ILE A 217 9.95 -2.97 26.52
CA ILE A 217 10.77 -2.04 25.74
C ILE A 217 11.54 -1.11 26.69
N GLU A 218 10.88 -0.64 27.74
CA GLU A 218 11.46 0.21 28.76
C GLU A 218 12.63 -0.48 29.49
N GLN A 219 12.52 -1.77 29.77
CA GLN A 219 13.58 -2.55 30.38
C GLN A 219 14.75 -2.83 29.42
N LYS A 220 14.49 -3.13 28.14
CA LYS A 220 15.54 -3.48 27.18
C LYS A 220 16.15 -2.27 26.47
N ASN A 221 15.33 -1.33 26.05
CA ASN A 221 15.75 -0.16 25.26
C ASN A 221 14.87 1.06 25.56
N PRO A 222 15.00 1.68 26.74
CA PRO A 222 14.16 2.82 27.15
C PRO A 222 14.23 3.99 26.18
N GLN A 223 15.33 4.11 25.45
CA GLN A 223 15.53 5.16 24.43
C GLN A 223 14.47 5.11 23.31
N LEU A 224 13.99 3.92 22.94
CA LEU A 224 12.98 3.76 21.89
C LEU A 224 11.61 4.34 22.25
N LEU A 225 11.35 4.56 23.54
CA LEU A 225 10.12 5.18 24.05
C LEU A 225 10.24 6.71 24.15
N SER A 226 11.45 7.26 24.04
CA SER A 226 11.66 8.69 24.09
C SER A 226 11.22 9.37 22.80
N ARG A 227 10.41 10.45 22.93
CA ARG A 227 10.00 11.28 21.78
C ARG A 227 11.16 12.07 21.18
N SER A 228 12.22 12.27 21.94
CA SER A 228 13.42 12.99 21.53
C SER A 228 14.54 12.08 21.04
N TYR A 229 14.31 10.78 21.00
CA TYR A 229 15.30 9.84 20.47
C TYR A 229 15.44 10.05 18.96
N ILE A 230 16.58 10.58 18.56
CA ILE A 230 16.98 10.68 17.16
C ILE A 230 17.99 9.57 16.93
N PRO A 231 17.59 8.49 16.23
CA PRO A 231 18.53 7.45 15.84
C PRO A 231 19.60 8.05 14.93
N ASN A 232 20.79 7.46 14.91
CA ASN A 232 21.94 7.91 14.14
C ASN A 232 21.58 8.55 12.80
N TYR A 233 22.31 9.59 12.42
CA TYR A 233 22.11 10.53 11.31
C TYR A 233 21.56 9.97 10.00
N THR A 234 21.88 8.71 9.68
CA THR A 234 21.40 8.02 8.49
C THR A 234 19.93 7.60 8.56
N ALA A 235 19.40 7.39 9.74
CA ALA A 235 18.02 6.97 9.93
C ALA A 235 17.03 8.14 9.79
N GLY A 236 17.43 9.37 10.11
CA GLY A 236 16.62 10.57 9.92
C GLY A 236 16.35 10.92 8.46
N LEU A 237 17.28 10.60 7.55
CA LEU A 237 17.15 10.85 6.12
C LEU A 237 16.17 9.88 5.44
N THR A 238 15.97 8.66 5.96
CA THR A 238 15.05 7.67 5.41
C THR A 238 13.57 8.00 5.64
N PHE A 239 13.25 9.02 6.46
CA PHE A 239 11.89 9.51 6.64
C PHE A 239 11.38 10.37 5.47
N PHE A 240 12.29 10.93 4.69
CA PHE A 240 11.94 11.85 3.60
C PHE A 240 12.07 11.21 2.21
N ILE A 241 12.49 9.94 2.14
CA ILE A 241 12.55 9.15 0.92
C ILE A 241 11.46 8.10 0.92
#